data_48b7b6bbdf86410d625398d2b4bd455f
#
_entry.id   48b7b6bbdf86410d625398d2b4bd455f
#
_cell.length_a   1.000
_cell.length_b   1.000
_cell.length_c   1.000
_cell.angle_alpha   90.00
_cell.angle_beta   90.00
_cell.angle_gamma   90.00
#
_symmetry.space_group_name_H-M   'P 1'
#
loop_
_entity.id
_entity.type
_entity.pdbx_description
1 polymer ?
#
loop_
_entity_poly.entity_id
_entity_poly.type
_entity_poly.pdbx_seq_one_letter_code
_entity_poly.pdbx_strand_id
1 'polypeptide(L)'
;ILFFGLIRTYKGLDILLEAFGKLTDDYQLIIAGEPYGSFDKYQEIIDRMPEGKNISMNLKYIKDSEVTDYFSAADVAVLPYRSATQSGISSVSYHFEVPMIVTDVGGLKETIGDRGTGIVSPEGTPEAIRDEIEKYFSDPSIAEDCKKNIRMEKERLSWKGFAERLIEFIEKL
;
A
#
# COMPACT_ATOMS: atom_id res chain seq x y z
N ILE A 1 3.89 1.49 8.92
CA ILE A 1 3.32 1.95 7.63
C ILE A 1 4.40 1.84 6.57
N LEU A 2 4.10 1.28 5.39
CA LEU A 2 5.05 1.12 4.30
C LEU A 2 4.59 1.88 3.04
N PHE A 3 5.49 2.69 2.48
CA PHE A 3 5.44 3.16 1.10
C PHE A 3 6.56 2.48 0.31
N PHE A 4 6.20 1.74 -0.76
CA PHE A 4 7.16 0.91 -1.48
C PHE A 4 7.18 1.13 -2.99
N GLY A 5 8.38 0.99 -3.58
CA GLY A 5 8.63 0.99 -5.01
C GLY A 5 9.02 2.35 -5.57
N LEU A 6 9.24 2.41 -6.89
CA LEU A 6 9.75 3.61 -7.57
C LEU A 6 8.94 4.86 -7.20
N ILE A 7 9.59 5.89 -6.67
CA ILE A 7 8.94 7.12 -6.19
C ILE A 7 8.67 8.04 -7.38
N ARG A 8 7.41 8.11 -7.78
CA ARG A 8 6.91 8.98 -8.86
C ARG A 8 5.78 9.87 -8.37
N THR A 9 5.59 11.01 -8.97
CA THR A 9 4.59 12.00 -8.56
C THR A 9 3.17 11.43 -8.49
N TYR A 10 2.79 10.57 -9.45
CA TYR A 10 1.46 9.97 -9.46
C TYR A 10 1.20 9.01 -8.29
N LYS A 11 2.25 8.51 -7.65
CA LYS A 11 2.13 7.61 -6.48
C LYS A 11 1.80 8.31 -5.17
N GLY A 12 1.81 9.65 -5.14
CA GLY A 12 1.27 10.42 -4.03
C GLY A 12 2.06 10.33 -2.73
N LEU A 13 3.39 10.12 -2.77
CA LEU A 13 4.20 10.11 -1.54
C LEU A 13 4.03 11.40 -0.73
N ASP A 14 3.88 12.53 -1.39
CA ASP A 14 3.60 13.82 -0.75
C ASP A 14 2.28 13.80 0.04
N ILE A 15 1.21 13.18 -0.48
CA ILE A 15 -0.05 13.00 0.23
C ILE A 15 0.17 12.19 1.51
N LEU A 16 0.92 11.07 1.41
CA LEU A 16 1.21 10.24 2.59
C LEU A 16 2.07 10.98 3.61
N LEU A 17 3.07 11.72 3.18
CA LEU A 17 3.94 12.50 4.08
C LEU A 17 3.14 13.55 4.85
N GLU A 18 2.26 14.30 4.16
CA GLU A 18 1.40 15.28 4.81
C GLU A 18 0.38 14.63 5.75
N ALA A 19 -0.16 13.45 5.40
CA ALA A 19 -1.02 12.66 6.27
C ALA A 19 -0.24 12.19 7.51
N PHE A 20 0.96 11.64 7.31
CA PHE A 20 1.82 11.11 8.38
C PHE A 20 2.24 12.20 9.38
N GLY A 21 2.53 13.42 8.89
CA GLY A 21 2.82 14.56 9.75
C GLY A 21 1.68 14.93 10.74
N LYS A 22 0.45 14.53 10.43
CA LYS A 22 -0.75 14.79 11.26
C LYS A 22 -1.12 13.62 12.20
N LEU A 23 -0.50 12.44 12.05
CA LEU A 23 -0.68 11.30 12.95
C LEU A 23 0.00 11.56 14.30
N THR A 24 -0.31 10.75 15.31
CA THR A 24 0.45 10.72 16.58
C THR A 24 1.87 10.16 16.36
N ASP A 25 2.73 10.21 17.38
CA ASP A 25 4.13 9.77 17.25
C ASP A 25 4.30 8.25 17.44
N ASP A 26 3.19 7.52 17.66
CA ASP A 26 3.19 6.05 17.82
C ASP A 26 3.42 5.28 16.51
N TYR A 27 3.40 5.99 15.38
CA TYR A 27 3.55 5.38 14.06
C TYR A 27 4.97 5.52 13.53
N GLN A 28 5.39 4.50 12.77
CA GLN A 28 6.60 4.54 11.96
C GLN A 28 6.25 4.50 10.47
N LEU A 29 6.87 5.36 9.68
CA LEU A 29 6.79 5.34 8.22
C LEU A 29 8.10 4.81 7.63
N ILE A 30 8.00 3.77 6.81
CA ILE A 30 9.11 3.26 6.01
C ILE A 30 8.87 3.67 4.55
N ILE A 31 9.82 4.39 3.97
CA ILE A 31 9.84 4.76 2.55
C ILE A 31 10.97 3.97 1.88
N ALA A 32 10.63 3.04 1.01
CA ALA A 32 11.58 2.18 0.34
C ALA A 32 11.38 2.23 -1.18
N GLY A 33 12.36 2.77 -1.90
CA GLY A 33 12.33 2.85 -3.35
C GLY A 33 13.15 3.98 -3.93
N GLU A 34 13.49 3.85 -5.20
CA GLU A 34 14.30 4.83 -5.93
C GLU A 34 13.47 6.02 -6.38
N PRO A 35 13.89 7.26 -6.09
CA PRO A 35 13.25 8.46 -6.62
C PRO A 35 13.45 8.58 -8.14
N TYR A 36 12.37 8.83 -8.88
CA TYR A 36 12.46 9.23 -10.27
C TYR A 36 12.55 10.75 -10.37
N GLY A 37 13.78 11.25 -10.41
CA GLY A 37 14.11 12.68 -10.33
C GLY A 37 14.48 13.13 -8.92
N SER A 38 14.33 14.43 -8.63
CA SER A 38 14.68 15.00 -7.33
C SER A 38 13.72 14.55 -6.22
N PHE A 39 14.24 14.31 -5.03
CA PHE A 39 13.50 14.05 -3.80
C PHE A 39 13.21 15.33 -3.00
N ASP A 40 13.75 16.49 -3.39
CA ASP A 40 13.75 17.72 -2.62
C ASP A 40 12.37 18.14 -2.11
N LYS A 41 11.35 18.07 -2.98
CA LYS A 41 9.98 18.41 -2.61
C LYS A 41 9.41 17.55 -1.47
N TYR A 42 9.83 16.29 -1.38
CA TYR A 42 9.43 15.39 -0.29
C TYR A 42 10.23 15.68 0.97
N GLN A 43 11.52 16.00 0.81
CA GLN A 43 12.37 16.42 1.93
C GLN A 43 11.83 17.70 2.57
N GLU A 44 11.40 18.69 1.78
CA GLU A 44 10.78 19.91 2.31
C GLU A 44 9.50 19.65 3.14
N ILE A 45 8.73 18.60 2.81
CA ILE A 45 7.56 18.20 3.61
C ILE A 45 8.03 17.58 4.93
N ILE A 46 9.03 16.69 4.87
CA ILE A 46 9.58 16.02 6.05
C ILE A 46 10.20 17.05 7.01
N ASP A 47 10.95 18.03 6.51
CA ASP A 47 11.63 19.05 7.31
C ASP A 47 10.65 19.99 8.03
N ARG A 48 9.41 20.08 7.55
CA ARG A 48 8.34 20.89 8.17
C ARG A 48 7.46 20.09 9.13
N MET A 49 7.68 18.77 9.26
CA MET A 49 6.90 17.94 10.17
C MET A 49 7.20 18.31 11.64
N PRO A 50 6.24 18.08 12.55
CA PRO A 50 6.51 18.15 13.99
C PRO A 50 7.68 17.24 14.39
N GLU A 51 8.42 17.66 15.43
CA GLU A 51 9.45 16.79 16.02
C GLU A 51 8.84 15.48 16.54
N GLY A 52 9.63 14.40 16.56
CA GLY A 52 9.20 13.09 17.06
C GLY A 52 8.71 12.13 15.96
N LYS A 53 8.54 12.57 14.72
CA LYS A 53 8.11 11.67 13.63
C LYS A 53 9.19 10.66 13.27
N ASN A 54 8.82 9.39 13.29
CA ASN A 54 9.73 8.29 12.98
C ASN A 54 9.60 7.89 11.51
N ILE A 55 10.54 8.35 10.68
CA ILE A 55 10.60 8.05 9.24
C ILE A 55 11.92 7.37 8.91
N SER A 56 11.85 6.16 8.36
CA SER A 56 12.99 5.42 7.82
C SER A 56 12.98 5.50 6.29
N MET A 57 14.05 6.00 5.69
CA MET A 57 14.12 6.18 4.23
C MET A 57 15.23 5.32 3.63
N ASN A 58 14.88 4.56 2.58
CA ASN A 58 15.80 3.80 1.75
C ASN A 58 15.60 4.20 0.29
N LEU A 59 16.21 5.32 -0.09
CA LEU A 59 16.02 6.00 -1.38
C LEU A 59 16.96 5.42 -2.45
N LYS A 60 16.79 4.13 -2.75
CA LYS A 60 17.58 3.39 -3.74
C LYS A 60 16.70 2.37 -4.47
N TYR A 61 17.23 1.77 -5.53
CA TYR A 61 16.63 0.55 -6.06
C TYR A 61 16.66 -0.56 -5.00
N ILE A 62 15.49 -1.09 -4.67
CA ILE A 62 15.36 -2.20 -3.71
C ILE A 62 15.47 -3.51 -4.48
N LYS A 63 16.46 -4.32 -4.12
CA LYS A 63 16.67 -5.64 -4.73
C LYS A 63 15.58 -6.61 -4.28
N ASP A 64 15.25 -7.60 -5.11
CA ASP A 64 14.24 -8.62 -4.79
C ASP A 64 14.54 -9.33 -3.46
N SER A 65 15.83 -9.55 -3.14
CA SER A 65 16.24 -10.14 -1.87
C SER A 65 15.97 -9.28 -0.63
N GLU A 66 15.81 -7.97 -0.81
CA GLU A 66 15.52 -7.01 0.27
C GLU A 66 14.01 -6.79 0.48
N VAL A 67 13.17 -7.15 -0.51
CA VAL A 67 11.71 -6.91 -0.46
C VAL A 67 11.07 -7.55 0.75
N THR A 68 11.50 -8.75 1.11
CA THR A 68 10.99 -9.49 2.27
C THR A 68 11.13 -8.69 3.57
N ASP A 69 12.25 -8.01 3.76
CA ASP A 69 12.52 -7.26 5.00
C ASP A 69 11.51 -6.12 5.20
N TYR A 70 11.22 -5.38 4.12
CA TYR A 70 10.26 -4.26 4.17
C TYR A 70 8.83 -4.72 4.40
N PHE A 71 8.38 -5.74 3.67
CA PHE A 71 7.01 -6.21 3.79
C PHE A 71 6.78 -6.99 5.08
N SER A 72 7.80 -7.71 5.60
CA SER A 72 7.69 -8.39 6.90
C SER A 72 7.66 -7.42 8.08
N ALA A 73 8.24 -6.23 7.93
CA ALA A 73 8.19 -5.18 8.95
C ALA A 73 6.92 -4.31 8.88
N ALA A 74 6.11 -4.47 7.86
CA ALA A 74 4.96 -3.60 7.61
C ALA A 74 3.65 -4.19 8.16
N ASP A 75 2.87 -3.37 8.86
CA ASP A 75 1.50 -3.69 9.23
C ASP A 75 0.52 -3.36 8.09
N VAL A 76 0.81 -2.31 7.33
CA VAL A 76 -0.02 -1.82 6.22
C VAL A 76 0.84 -1.13 5.16
N ALA A 77 0.52 -1.35 3.88
CA ALA A 77 1.10 -0.58 2.78
C ALA A 77 0.11 0.51 2.34
N VAL A 78 0.61 1.73 2.13
CA VAL A 78 -0.23 2.87 1.73
C VAL A 78 0.11 3.28 0.30
N LEU A 79 -0.89 3.25 -0.58
CA LEU A 79 -0.78 3.55 -2.01
C LEU A 79 -1.70 4.74 -2.36
N PRO A 80 -1.35 5.98 -2.00
CA PRO A 80 -2.21 7.15 -2.16
C PRO A 80 -2.10 7.72 -3.57
N TYR A 81 -2.30 6.85 -4.56
CA TYR A 81 -2.07 7.16 -5.96
C TYR A 81 -3.04 8.23 -6.47
N ARG A 82 -2.55 9.15 -7.31
CA ARG A 82 -3.37 10.12 -8.04
C ARG A 82 -3.96 9.53 -9.31
N SER A 83 -3.28 8.56 -9.88
CA SER A 83 -3.76 7.82 -11.04
C SER A 83 -3.10 6.44 -11.09
N ALA A 84 -3.83 5.44 -11.50
CA ALA A 84 -3.32 4.09 -11.75
C ALA A 84 -4.26 3.35 -12.69
N THR A 85 -3.74 2.40 -13.46
CA THR A 85 -4.54 1.34 -14.06
C THR A 85 -4.59 0.13 -13.12
N GLN A 86 -3.42 -0.32 -12.70
CA GLN A 86 -3.18 -1.38 -11.73
C GLN A 86 -1.90 -1.07 -10.94
N SER A 87 -1.64 -1.80 -9.88
CA SER A 87 -0.41 -1.68 -9.09
C SER A 87 0.28 -3.03 -8.92
N GLY A 88 1.52 -3.14 -9.40
CA GLY A 88 2.35 -4.31 -9.10
C GLY A 88 2.63 -4.50 -7.60
N ILE A 89 2.57 -3.41 -6.83
CA ILE A 89 2.76 -3.46 -5.38
C ILE A 89 1.62 -4.24 -4.70
N SER A 90 0.40 -4.22 -5.24
CA SER A 90 -0.71 -5.01 -4.69
C SER A 90 -0.43 -6.51 -4.72
N SER A 91 0.18 -7.02 -5.79
CA SER A 91 0.57 -8.43 -5.88
C SER A 91 1.67 -8.79 -4.86
N VAL A 92 2.62 -7.88 -4.63
CA VAL A 92 3.67 -8.06 -3.62
C VAL A 92 3.06 -8.02 -2.22
N SER A 93 2.17 -7.06 -1.93
CA SER A 93 1.45 -6.98 -0.65
C SER A 93 0.65 -8.26 -0.38
N TYR A 94 -0.04 -8.80 -1.38
CA TYR A 94 -0.73 -10.09 -1.25
C TYR A 94 0.21 -11.24 -0.93
N HIS A 95 1.39 -11.28 -1.59
CA HIS A 95 2.38 -12.33 -1.31
C HIS A 95 2.78 -12.35 0.17
N PHE A 96 3.00 -11.19 0.76
CA PHE A 96 3.41 -11.04 2.17
C PHE A 96 2.23 -10.89 3.15
N GLU A 97 0.99 -10.98 2.68
CA GLU A 97 -0.23 -10.80 3.48
C GLU A 97 -0.31 -9.45 4.19
N VAL A 98 0.21 -8.40 3.56
CA VAL A 98 0.16 -7.03 4.07
C VAL A 98 -1.08 -6.33 3.52
N PRO A 99 -2.04 -5.92 4.37
CA PRO A 99 -3.17 -5.11 3.96
C PRO A 99 -2.76 -3.77 3.34
N MET A 100 -3.67 -3.18 2.57
CA MET A 100 -3.38 -1.93 1.88
C MET A 100 -4.39 -0.84 2.21
N ILE A 101 -3.93 0.41 2.24
CA ILE A 101 -4.78 1.61 2.18
C ILE A 101 -4.51 2.26 0.83
N VAL A 102 -5.55 2.43 0.02
CA VAL A 102 -5.43 2.92 -1.35
C VAL A 102 -6.43 4.04 -1.63
N THR A 103 -6.16 4.85 -2.62
CA THR A 103 -7.14 5.81 -3.17
C THR A 103 -8.06 5.14 -4.18
N ASP A 104 -9.26 5.70 -4.39
CA ASP A 104 -10.24 5.25 -5.41
C ASP A 104 -9.81 5.71 -6.81
N VAL A 105 -8.74 5.10 -7.35
CA VAL A 105 -8.24 5.40 -8.69
C VAL A 105 -8.00 4.14 -9.50
N GLY A 106 -8.38 4.18 -10.77
CA GLY A 106 -8.23 3.04 -11.69
C GLY A 106 -8.88 1.76 -11.16
N GLY A 107 -8.18 0.64 -11.25
CA GLY A 107 -8.66 -0.66 -10.76
C GLY A 107 -8.38 -0.96 -9.29
N LEU A 108 -7.92 0.02 -8.49
CA LEU A 108 -7.54 -0.25 -7.08
C LEU A 108 -8.76 -0.56 -6.21
N LYS A 109 -9.88 0.13 -6.43
CA LYS A 109 -11.13 -0.15 -5.71
C LYS A 109 -11.61 -1.58 -5.99
N GLU A 110 -11.65 -1.98 -7.26
CA GLU A 110 -12.09 -3.33 -7.65
C GLU A 110 -11.18 -4.42 -7.11
N THR A 111 -9.86 -4.20 -7.16
CA THR A 111 -8.88 -5.22 -6.78
C THR A 111 -8.60 -5.29 -5.28
N ILE A 112 -8.85 -4.23 -4.52
CA ILE A 112 -8.52 -4.14 -3.10
C ILE A 112 -9.78 -3.93 -2.27
N GLY A 113 -10.58 -2.89 -2.55
CA GLY A 113 -11.78 -2.55 -1.80
C GLY A 113 -12.86 -3.61 -1.92
N ASP A 114 -13.31 -3.92 -3.14
CA ASP A 114 -14.37 -4.90 -3.39
C ASP A 114 -13.98 -6.32 -2.99
N ARG A 115 -12.68 -6.57 -2.83
CA ARG A 115 -12.13 -7.84 -2.32
C ARG A 115 -11.96 -7.84 -0.80
N GLY A 116 -12.11 -6.70 -0.14
CA GLY A 116 -11.91 -6.57 1.30
C GLY A 116 -10.47 -6.86 1.76
N THR A 117 -9.50 -6.68 0.86
CA THR A 117 -8.07 -6.94 1.15
C THR A 117 -7.35 -5.69 1.65
N GLY A 118 -8.06 -4.59 1.76
CA GLY A 118 -7.59 -3.30 2.23
C GLY A 118 -8.72 -2.28 2.31
N ILE A 119 -8.35 -1.06 2.63
CA ILE A 119 -9.26 0.08 2.75
C ILE A 119 -9.10 0.99 1.53
N VAL A 120 -10.21 1.48 1.00
CA VAL A 120 -10.21 2.47 -0.07
C VAL A 120 -10.56 3.83 0.53
N SER A 121 -9.62 4.75 0.49
CA SER A 121 -9.87 6.14 0.86
C SER A 121 -10.78 6.79 -0.20
N PRO A 122 -11.88 7.44 0.20
CA PRO A 122 -12.81 8.06 -0.74
C PRO A 122 -12.18 9.24 -1.49
N GLU A 123 -11.16 9.85 -0.90
CA GLU A 123 -10.45 11.00 -1.46
C GLU A 123 -8.94 10.79 -1.40
N GLY A 124 -8.24 11.35 -2.40
CA GLY A 124 -6.78 11.38 -2.43
C GLY A 124 -6.20 12.60 -1.68
N THR A 125 -6.75 12.93 -0.51
CA THR A 125 -6.28 14.05 0.33
C THR A 125 -5.48 13.55 1.53
N PRO A 126 -4.56 14.34 2.08
CA PRO A 126 -3.81 13.96 3.28
C PRO A 126 -4.72 13.65 4.47
N GLU A 127 -5.81 14.40 4.63
CA GLU A 127 -6.78 14.20 5.70
C GLU A 127 -7.48 12.83 5.58
N ALA A 128 -7.97 12.50 4.39
CA ALA A 128 -8.66 11.23 4.17
C ALA A 128 -7.71 10.03 4.36
N ILE A 129 -6.46 10.14 3.88
CA ILE A 129 -5.45 9.08 4.10
C ILE A 129 -5.10 8.93 5.58
N ARG A 130 -4.97 10.04 6.33
CA ARG A 130 -4.76 10.00 7.78
C ARG A 130 -5.92 9.27 8.47
N ASP A 131 -7.14 9.65 8.17
CA ASP A 131 -8.34 9.08 8.81
C ASP A 131 -8.47 7.58 8.56
N GLU A 132 -8.12 7.11 7.36
CA GLU A 132 -8.14 5.67 7.08
C GLU A 132 -6.95 4.93 7.74
N ILE A 133 -5.80 5.57 7.94
CA ILE A 133 -4.70 5.00 8.74
C ILE A 133 -5.13 4.87 10.20
N GLU A 134 -5.68 5.92 10.81
CA GLU A 134 -6.15 5.90 12.20
C GLU A 134 -7.25 4.84 12.40
N LYS A 135 -8.20 4.76 11.48
CA LYS A 135 -9.26 3.74 11.48
C LYS A 135 -8.68 2.33 11.42
N TYR A 136 -7.72 2.07 10.53
CA TYR A 136 -7.07 0.77 10.39
C TYR A 136 -6.41 0.30 11.69
N PHE A 137 -5.71 1.20 12.39
CA PHE A 137 -5.01 0.85 13.62
C PHE A 137 -5.88 0.90 14.87
N SER A 138 -7.03 1.61 14.83
CA SER A 138 -7.95 1.69 15.97
C SER A 138 -8.76 0.41 16.20
N ASP A 139 -8.92 -0.42 15.16
CA ASP A 139 -9.68 -1.67 15.22
C ASP A 139 -8.87 -2.84 14.63
N PRO A 140 -8.27 -3.68 15.49
CA PRO A 140 -7.48 -4.82 15.05
C PRO A 140 -8.24 -5.82 14.17
N SER A 141 -9.58 -5.86 14.25
CA SER A 141 -10.40 -6.75 13.43
C SER A 141 -10.30 -6.40 11.95
N ILE A 142 -10.09 -5.14 11.59
CA ILE A 142 -9.91 -4.69 10.20
C ILE A 142 -8.67 -5.36 9.58
N ALA A 143 -7.55 -5.36 10.32
CA ALA A 143 -6.32 -6.00 9.86
C ALA A 143 -6.48 -7.51 9.68
N GLU A 144 -7.15 -8.17 10.63
CA GLU A 144 -7.41 -9.62 10.59
C GLU A 144 -8.31 -10.00 9.41
N ASP A 145 -9.39 -9.27 9.20
CA ASP A 145 -10.32 -9.48 8.08
C ASP A 145 -9.62 -9.27 6.73
N CYS A 146 -8.84 -8.20 6.60
CA CYS A 146 -8.05 -7.96 5.40
C CYS A 146 -7.06 -9.10 5.12
N LYS A 147 -6.32 -9.55 6.12
CA LYS A 147 -5.36 -10.68 5.97
C LYS A 147 -6.07 -11.97 5.58
N LYS A 148 -7.22 -12.26 6.17
CA LYS A 148 -8.04 -13.41 5.80
C LYS A 148 -8.47 -13.36 4.33
N ASN A 149 -8.94 -12.20 3.88
CA ASN A 149 -9.37 -11.98 2.50
C ASN A 149 -8.17 -12.05 1.53
N ILE A 150 -7.01 -11.53 1.91
CA ILE A 150 -5.77 -11.65 1.12
C ILE A 150 -5.41 -13.12 0.89
N ARG A 151 -5.51 -13.98 1.91
CA ARG A 151 -5.23 -15.42 1.76
C ARG A 151 -6.16 -16.06 0.74
N MET A 152 -7.46 -15.74 0.77
CA MET A 152 -8.41 -16.23 -0.24
C MET A 152 -8.09 -15.71 -1.64
N GLU A 153 -7.74 -14.42 -1.78
CA GLU A 153 -7.36 -13.85 -3.07
C GLU A 153 -6.04 -14.42 -3.61
N LYS A 154 -5.05 -14.69 -2.76
CA LYS A 154 -3.81 -15.40 -3.16
C LYS A 154 -4.12 -16.75 -3.78
N GLU A 155 -5.00 -17.53 -3.16
CA GLU A 155 -5.39 -18.84 -3.68
C GLU A 155 -6.14 -18.70 -5.02
N ARG A 156 -7.09 -17.77 -5.09
CA ARG A 156 -7.82 -17.46 -6.33
C ARG A 156 -6.90 -17.02 -7.48
N LEU A 157 -5.87 -16.23 -7.20
CA LEU A 157 -4.91 -15.70 -8.19
C LEU A 157 -3.73 -16.63 -8.43
N SER A 158 -3.66 -17.78 -7.76
CA SER A 158 -2.60 -18.75 -7.97
C SER A 158 -2.63 -19.35 -9.37
N TRP A 159 -1.48 -19.83 -9.87
CA TRP A 159 -1.42 -20.57 -11.13
C TRP A 159 -2.32 -21.80 -11.15
N LYS A 160 -2.48 -22.47 -10.00
CA LYS A 160 -3.40 -23.59 -9.85
C LYS A 160 -4.84 -23.14 -10.07
N GLY A 161 -5.28 -22.11 -9.34
CA GLY A 161 -6.62 -21.55 -9.48
C GLY A 161 -6.89 -20.97 -10.88
N PHE A 162 -5.88 -20.43 -11.56
CA PHE A 162 -6.01 -20.03 -12.95
C PHE A 162 -6.23 -21.23 -13.88
N ALA A 163 -5.42 -22.28 -13.74
CA ALA A 163 -5.53 -23.48 -14.55
C ALA A 163 -6.89 -24.19 -14.39
N GLU A 164 -7.36 -24.32 -13.15
CA GLU A 164 -8.68 -24.91 -12.84
C GLU A 164 -9.81 -24.13 -13.53
N ARG A 165 -9.83 -22.80 -13.42
CA ARG A 165 -10.85 -21.96 -14.10
C ARG A 165 -10.76 -22.04 -15.62
N LEU A 166 -9.56 -22.14 -16.17
CA LEU A 166 -9.37 -22.29 -17.61
C LEU A 166 -9.94 -23.64 -18.11
N ILE A 167 -9.70 -24.71 -17.38
CA ILE A 167 -10.25 -26.04 -17.69
C ILE A 167 -11.77 -25.99 -17.64
N GLU A 168 -12.35 -25.48 -16.56
CA GLU A 168 -13.81 -25.32 -16.43
C GLU A 168 -14.43 -24.48 -17.54
N PHE A 169 -13.73 -23.45 -18.01
CA PHE A 169 -14.20 -22.63 -19.14
C PHE A 169 -14.20 -23.44 -20.45
N ILE A 170 -13.13 -24.21 -20.70
CA ILE A 170 -13.03 -25.03 -21.93
C ILE A 170 -14.08 -26.15 -21.93
N GLU A 171 -14.38 -26.77 -20.78
CA GLU A 171 -15.39 -27.82 -20.66
C GLU A 171 -16.84 -27.33 -20.90
N LYS A 172 -17.06 -26.02 -20.82
CA LYS A 172 -18.38 -25.38 -21.05
C LYS A 172 -18.58 -24.87 -22.48
N LEU A 173 -17.56 -24.98 -23.34
CA LEU A 173 -17.62 -24.62 -24.76
C LEU A 173 -18.10 -25.79 -25.61
#